data_24f1341b8f46582ece165236748bd4c2
#
_entry.id   24f1341b8f46582ece165236748bd4c2
#
_cell.length_a   1.000
_cell.length_b   1.000
_cell.length_c   1.000
_cell.angle_alpha   90.00
_cell.angle_beta   90.00
_cell.angle_gamma   90.00
#
_symmetry.space_group_name_H-M   'P 1'
#
loop_
_entity.id
_entity.type
_entity.pdbx_description
1 polymer ?
#
loop_
_entity_poly.entity_id
_entity_poly.type
_entity_poly.pdbx_seq_one_letter_code
_entity_poly.pdbx_strand_id
1 'polypeptide(L)'
;DYYFNEDGSYDPTQKRPMIALTFDDGPGEYTETLLDTVEKYNIHVTFFMLGQNVEGRESTVQRMVQLGCEIGNHTWDHPSQTLPNMDLDSVVQEFQKTDDELVKACGQAATVCRAPYGAITEEQMAAVGKPFFMWSTDSLDWKLMDADADYNEIMNSDLSDGSIILMHDIHEPSVKCATEKLIPELVNEGYKLVTVSELAAAKDVTLQSASYSDFWDSSLQAGRVAGYAGNSSDSADSSDGSESSDSTDVSDGSSDGSDVSDGSD
;
A
#
# COMPACT_ATOMS: atom_id res chain seq x y z
N ASP A 1 -24.58 -4.79 8.41
CA ASP A 1 -25.26 -4.04 7.37
C ASP A 1 -25.71 -4.97 6.26
N TYR A 2 -26.91 -4.72 5.71
CA TYR A 2 -27.55 -5.59 4.73
C TYR A 2 -27.73 -4.83 3.41
N TYR A 3 -27.80 -5.57 2.30
CA TYR A 3 -28.19 -5.00 1.02
C TYR A 3 -29.62 -4.47 1.08
N PHE A 4 -29.82 -3.26 0.55
CA PHE A 4 -31.13 -2.74 0.23
C PHE A 4 -31.34 -2.85 -1.27
N ASN A 5 -32.41 -3.53 -1.66
CA ASN A 5 -32.86 -3.59 -3.04
C ASN A 5 -33.33 -2.20 -3.52
N GLU A 6 -33.46 -2.00 -4.84
CA GLU A 6 -33.95 -0.75 -5.44
C GLU A 6 -35.34 -0.32 -4.92
N ASP A 7 -36.15 -1.25 -4.45
CA ASP A 7 -37.49 -1.00 -3.89
C ASP A 7 -37.47 -0.65 -2.39
N GLY A 8 -36.28 -0.54 -1.77
CA GLY A 8 -36.11 -0.24 -0.36
C GLY A 8 -36.27 -1.44 0.57
N SER A 9 -36.54 -2.64 0.04
CA SER A 9 -36.54 -3.88 0.81
C SER A 9 -35.08 -4.34 1.05
N TYR A 10 -34.86 -5.16 2.08
CA TYR A 10 -33.57 -5.79 2.31
C TYR A 10 -33.72 -7.29 2.58
N ASP A 11 -32.69 -8.04 2.17
CA ASP A 11 -32.57 -9.46 2.49
C ASP A 11 -31.72 -9.62 3.76
N PRO A 12 -32.30 -10.03 4.90
CA PRO A 12 -31.55 -10.18 6.14
C PRO A 12 -30.52 -11.32 6.09
N THR A 13 -30.51 -12.13 5.03
CA THR A 13 -29.54 -13.21 4.83
C THR A 13 -28.34 -12.75 4.00
N GLN A 14 -28.41 -11.60 3.34
CA GLN A 14 -27.31 -11.04 2.52
C GLN A 14 -26.66 -9.86 3.23
N LYS A 15 -25.46 -10.07 3.74
CA LYS A 15 -24.63 -8.97 4.23
C LYS A 15 -24.01 -8.21 3.05
N ARG A 16 -23.89 -6.89 3.17
CA ARG A 16 -23.16 -6.08 2.20
C ARG A 16 -21.68 -6.54 2.17
N PRO A 17 -21.13 -6.76 0.97
CA PRO A 17 -19.70 -7.04 0.87
C PRO A 17 -18.89 -5.83 1.35
N MET A 18 -17.76 -6.09 2.00
CA MET A 18 -16.90 -5.07 2.58
C MET A 18 -15.53 -5.09 1.91
N ILE A 19 -14.99 -3.91 1.65
CA ILE A 19 -13.64 -3.70 1.13
C ILE A 19 -12.93 -2.69 2.01
N ALA A 20 -11.64 -2.92 2.29
CA ALA A 20 -10.77 -1.93 2.88
C ALA A 20 -10.01 -1.19 1.77
N LEU A 21 -10.31 0.10 1.61
CA LEU A 21 -9.52 0.99 0.77
C LEU A 21 -8.43 1.64 1.62
N THR A 22 -7.17 1.50 1.20
CA THR A 22 -6.02 1.92 1.99
C THR A 22 -5.10 2.82 1.20
N PHE A 23 -4.49 3.80 1.89
CA PHE A 23 -3.62 4.80 1.29
C PHE A 23 -2.29 4.86 2.03
N ASP A 24 -1.19 4.78 1.29
CA ASP A 24 0.17 4.79 1.80
C ASP A 24 0.87 6.15 1.55
N ASP A 25 1.95 6.37 2.27
CA ASP A 25 2.92 7.48 2.14
C ASP A 25 2.43 8.85 2.59
N GLY A 26 1.14 9.04 2.87
CA GLY A 26 0.61 10.32 3.34
C GLY A 26 1.03 10.69 4.77
N PRO A 27 0.44 11.79 5.29
CA PRO A 27 -0.43 12.71 4.61
C PRO A 27 0.31 13.60 3.61
N GLY A 28 -0.31 13.86 2.45
CA GLY A 28 0.24 14.66 1.37
C GLY A 28 -0.61 15.89 1.01
N GLU A 29 -0.28 16.52 -0.10
CA GLU A 29 -0.99 17.70 -0.63
C GLU A 29 -2.44 17.40 -0.99
N TYR A 30 -2.72 16.17 -1.45
CA TYR A 30 -4.04 15.77 -1.96
C TYR A 30 -4.91 15.07 -0.92
N THR A 31 -4.39 14.78 0.26
CA THR A 31 -5.09 14.04 1.31
C THR A 31 -6.39 14.72 1.75
N GLU A 32 -6.43 16.06 1.86
CA GLU A 32 -7.66 16.78 2.23
C GLU A 32 -8.78 16.61 1.18
N THR A 33 -8.45 16.59 -0.10
CA THR A 33 -9.41 16.32 -1.19
C THR A 33 -10.01 14.91 -1.07
N LEU A 34 -9.18 13.94 -0.69
CA LEU A 34 -9.64 12.58 -0.42
C LEU A 34 -10.58 12.55 0.79
N LEU A 35 -10.24 13.25 1.88
CA LEU A 35 -11.06 13.32 3.08
C LEU A 35 -12.42 13.98 2.84
N ASP A 36 -12.53 14.96 1.93
CA ASP A 36 -13.82 15.53 1.51
C ASP A 36 -14.74 14.46 0.89
N THR A 37 -14.17 13.54 0.13
CA THR A 37 -14.90 12.43 -0.48
C THR A 37 -15.26 11.35 0.56
N VAL A 38 -14.36 11.03 1.47
CA VAL A 38 -14.60 10.12 2.60
C VAL A 38 -15.79 10.61 3.43
N GLU A 39 -15.81 11.91 3.77
CA GLU A 39 -16.90 12.56 4.50
C GLU A 39 -18.22 12.54 3.71
N LYS A 40 -18.16 12.91 2.42
CA LYS A 40 -19.33 12.94 1.53
C LYS A 40 -20.06 11.60 1.44
N TYR A 41 -19.31 10.51 1.34
CA TYR A 41 -19.86 9.15 1.21
C TYR A 41 -20.07 8.46 2.56
N ASN A 42 -19.66 9.10 3.68
CA ASN A 42 -19.71 8.56 5.02
C ASN A 42 -19.10 7.15 5.08
N ILE A 43 -17.90 7.04 4.56
CA ILE A 43 -17.09 5.80 4.51
C ILE A 43 -15.89 5.89 5.45
N HIS A 44 -15.30 4.74 5.75
CA HIS A 44 -14.04 4.68 6.49
C HIS A 44 -12.94 4.08 5.60
N VAL A 45 -11.73 4.60 5.71
CA VAL A 45 -10.54 4.11 5.02
C VAL A 45 -9.37 4.03 6.02
N THR A 46 -8.29 3.37 5.63
CA THR A 46 -7.08 3.29 6.45
C THR A 46 -5.94 4.05 5.77
N PHE A 47 -5.27 4.92 6.52
CA PHE A 47 -4.08 5.66 6.07
C PHE A 47 -2.84 5.07 6.74
N PHE A 48 -1.92 4.53 5.96
CA PHE A 48 -0.59 4.11 6.43
C PHE A 48 0.40 5.24 6.18
N MET A 49 0.62 6.04 7.22
CA MET A 49 1.35 7.31 7.11
C MET A 49 2.84 7.16 7.35
N LEU A 50 3.64 7.94 6.64
CA LEU A 50 5.03 8.19 6.96
C LEU A 50 5.12 9.21 8.09
N GLY A 51 5.86 8.90 9.15
CA GLY A 51 5.96 9.77 10.31
C GLY A 51 6.51 11.17 9.97
N GLN A 52 7.47 11.26 9.06
CA GLN A 52 8.04 12.54 8.60
C GLN A 52 7.01 13.45 7.89
N ASN A 53 5.93 12.90 7.35
CA ASN A 53 4.90 13.65 6.64
C ASN A 53 3.79 14.17 7.57
N VAL A 54 3.76 13.73 8.82
CA VAL A 54 2.77 14.13 9.83
C VAL A 54 3.06 15.52 10.36
N GLU A 55 4.34 15.89 10.56
CA GLU A 55 4.75 17.21 11.02
C GLU A 55 4.25 18.30 10.05
N GLY A 56 3.53 19.28 10.59
CA GLY A 56 2.90 20.37 9.83
C GLY A 56 1.57 20.00 9.14
N ARG A 57 1.09 18.74 9.33
CA ARG A 57 -0.22 18.25 8.84
C ARG A 57 -1.08 17.63 9.95
N GLU A 58 -0.85 18.05 11.20
CA GLU A 58 -1.54 17.51 12.38
C GLU A 58 -3.06 17.68 12.27
N SER A 59 -3.54 18.79 11.68
CA SER A 59 -4.98 19.02 11.46
C SER A 59 -5.61 18.00 10.51
N THR A 60 -4.87 17.58 9.48
CA THR A 60 -5.30 16.56 8.53
C THR A 60 -5.41 15.20 9.22
N VAL A 61 -4.41 14.83 10.04
CA VAL A 61 -4.45 13.59 10.83
C VAL A 61 -5.60 13.60 11.85
N GLN A 62 -5.84 14.74 12.51
CA GLN A 62 -6.99 14.91 13.41
C GLN A 62 -8.32 14.76 12.67
N ARG A 63 -8.43 15.29 11.45
CA ARG A 63 -9.61 15.12 10.60
C ARG A 63 -9.84 13.66 10.21
N MET A 64 -8.79 12.91 9.87
CA MET A 64 -8.88 11.46 9.62
C MET A 64 -9.54 10.74 10.80
N VAL A 65 -9.06 11.01 12.03
CA VAL A 65 -9.62 10.43 13.26
C VAL A 65 -11.08 10.84 13.46
N GLN A 66 -11.42 12.13 13.26
CA GLN A 66 -12.78 12.64 13.41
C GLN A 66 -13.76 11.99 12.42
N LEU A 67 -13.31 11.65 11.22
CA LEU A 67 -14.10 10.98 10.20
C LEU A 67 -14.18 9.44 10.39
N GLY A 68 -13.57 8.90 11.46
CA GLY A 68 -13.59 7.47 11.73
C GLY A 68 -12.60 6.64 10.89
N CYS A 69 -11.68 7.30 10.19
CA CYS A 69 -10.60 6.62 9.48
C CYS A 69 -9.60 5.98 10.46
N GLU A 70 -8.96 4.91 10.03
CA GLU A 70 -7.93 4.24 10.81
C GLU A 70 -6.56 4.83 10.53
N ILE A 71 -5.81 5.05 11.60
CA ILE A 71 -4.45 5.56 11.59
C ILE A 71 -3.49 4.38 11.60
N GLY A 72 -2.76 4.21 10.51
CA GLY A 72 -1.74 3.19 10.32
C GLY A 72 -0.33 3.79 10.23
N ASN A 73 0.67 2.96 10.47
CA ASN A 73 2.08 3.31 10.49
C ASN A 73 2.82 2.68 9.32
N HIS A 74 3.50 3.51 8.51
CA HIS A 74 4.27 3.09 7.32
C HIS A 74 5.77 3.38 7.43
N THR A 75 6.33 3.34 8.65
CA THR A 75 7.69 3.77 9.00
C THR A 75 7.85 5.29 9.05
N TRP A 76 9.03 5.76 9.41
CA TRP A 76 9.32 7.19 9.51
C TRP A 76 9.48 7.84 8.14
N ASP A 77 10.34 7.28 7.27
CA ASP A 77 10.75 7.91 6.02
C ASP A 77 10.78 6.99 4.79
N HIS A 78 10.13 5.81 4.88
CA HIS A 78 10.14 4.81 3.82
C HIS A 78 11.55 4.42 3.38
N PRO A 79 12.33 3.72 4.24
CA PRO A 79 13.74 3.44 3.96
C PRO A 79 13.94 2.81 2.58
N SER A 80 14.94 3.30 1.85
CA SER A 80 15.32 2.74 0.53
C SER A 80 15.86 1.32 0.62
N GLN A 81 16.44 0.96 1.78
CA GLN A 81 16.76 -0.42 2.12
C GLN A 81 15.53 -1.10 2.68
N THR A 82 15.13 -2.25 2.12
CA THR A 82 13.99 -3.01 2.64
C THR A 82 14.23 -3.46 4.09
N LEU A 83 13.16 -3.45 4.89
CA LEU A 83 13.25 -3.76 6.32
C LEU A 83 13.95 -5.09 6.63
N PRO A 84 13.76 -6.20 5.86
CA PRO A 84 14.51 -7.44 6.08
C PRO A 84 16.03 -7.32 6.02
N ASN A 85 16.54 -6.28 5.38
CA ASN A 85 17.98 -6.01 5.27
C ASN A 85 18.50 -5.03 6.33
N MET A 86 17.64 -4.51 7.20
CA MET A 86 17.97 -3.62 8.30
C MET A 86 18.13 -4.41 9.60
N ASP A 87 18.91 -3.88 10.53
CA ASP A 87 18.97 -4.46 11.88
C ASP A 87 17.65 -4.25 12.63
N LEU A 88 17.33 -5.16 13.54
CA LEU A 88 16.07 -5.20 14.24
C LEU A 88 15.75 -3.93 15.02
N ASP A 89 16.77 -3.36 15.70
CA ASP A 89 16.61 -2.15 16.51
C ASP A 89 16.26 -0.95 15.63
N SER A 90 16.90 -0.82 14.47
CA SER A 90 16.59 0.21 13.48
C SER A 90 15.16 0.09 12.95
N VAL A 91 14.71 -1.12 12.65
CA VAL A 91 13.30 -1.35 12.22
C VAL A 91 12.33 -0.93 13.31
N VAL A 92 12.53 -1.35 14.55
CA VAL A 92 11.66 -0.97 15.68
C VAL A 92 11.63 0.56 15.85
N GLN A 93 12.76 1.24 15.69
CA GLN A 93 12.86 2.70 15.79
C GLN A 93 12.08 3.42 14.70
N GLU A 94 12.06 2.90 13.46
CA GLU A 94 11.26 3.45 12.37
C GLU A 94 9.77 3.53 12.72
N PHE A 95 9.22 2.44 13.25
CA PHE A 95 7.82 2.39 13.67
C PHE A 95 7.56 3.21 14.96
N GLN A 96 8.45 3.14 15.94
CA GLN A 96 8.29 3.86 17.20
C GLN A 96 8.31 5.39 16.98
N LYS A 97 9.22 5.88 16.16
CA LYS A 97 9.34 7.31 15.87
C LYS A 97 8.07 7.84 15.20
N THR A 98 7.48 7.06 14.31
CA THR A 98 6.20 7.40 13.66
C THR A 98 5.05 7.40 14.65
N ASP A 99 4.96 6.40 15.51
CA ASP A 99 3.95 6.35 16.57
C ASP A 99 4.03 7.56 17.52
N ASP A 100 5.26 7.93 17.92
CA ASP A 100 5.49 9.09 18.77
C ASP A 100 5.00 10.40 18.10
N GLU A 101 5.18 10.52 16.78
CA GLU A 101 4.69 11.67 16.03
C GLU A 101 3.17 11.68 15.88
N LEU A 102 2.56 10.52 15.63
CA LEU A 102 1.10 10.39 15.60
C LEU A 102 0.46 10.72 16.95
N VAL A 103 1.07 10.30 18.07
CA VAL A 103 0.61 10.68 19.42
C VAL A 103 0.65 12.18 19.61
N LYS A 104 1.69 12.88 19.14
CA LYS A 104 1.76 14.34 19.20
C LYS A 104 0.67 14.99 18.34
N ALA A 105 0.44 14.47 17.14
CA ALA A 105 -0.49 15.02 16.18
C ALA A 105 -1.96 14.85 16.59
N CYS A 106 -2.37 13.65 17.00
CA CYS A 106 -3.78 13.30 17.24
C CYS A 106 -4.07 12.59 18.57
N GLY A 107 -3.06 12.42 19.43
CA GLY A 107 -3.25 11.83 20.76
C GLY A 107 -3.26 10.32 20.81
N GLN A 108 -3.04 9.63 19.70
CA GLN A 108 -3.00 8.17 19.63
C GLN A 108 -1.91 7.64 18.70
N ALA A 109 -1.30 6.51 19.05
CA ALA A 109 -0.41 5.77 18.17
C ALA A 109 -1.21 4.97 17.13
N ALA A 110 -0.56 4.57 16.05
CA ALA A 110 -1.15 3.64 15.10
C ALA A 110 -1.41 2.26 15.75
N THR A 111 -2.52 1.65 15.41
CA THR A 111 -2.88 0.31 15.86
C THR A 111 -2.46 -0.78 14.88
N VAL A 112 -2.22 -0.39 13.64
CA VAL A 112 -1.89 -1.25 12.50
C VAL A 112 -0.68 -0.70 11.75
N CYS A 113 0.03 -1.57 11.04
CA CYS A 113 1.21 -1.19 10.27
C CYS A 113 1.14 -1.73 8.84
N ARG A 114 1.88 -1.09 7.94
CA ARG A 114 2.25 -1.64 6.63
C ARG A 114 3.74 -1.44 6.41
N ALA A 115 4.43 -2.49 5.99
CA ALA A 115 5.85 -2.42 5.69
C ALA A 115 6.08 -1.79 4.30
N PRO A 116 7.03 -0.88 4.15
CA PRO A 116 7.49 -0.43 2.84
C PRO A 116 7.77 -1.61 1.91
N TYR A 117 7.32 -1.51 0.66
CA TYR A 117 7.45 -2.57 -0.36
C TYR A 117 6.76 -3.90 0.01
N GLY A 118 5.92 -3.94 1.05
CA GLY A 118 5.35 -5.17 1.60
C GLY A 118 6.38 -6.12 2.23
N ALA A 119 7.60 -5.66 2.51
CA ALA A 119 8.72 -6.50 2.91
C ALA A 119 9.04 -6.36 4.41
N ILE A 120 8.78 -7.43 5.17
CA ILE A 120 9.10 -7.51 6.62
C ILE A 120 9.22 -8.98 7.02
N THR A 121 10.07 -9.28 8.03
CA THR A 121 10.20 -10.62 8.58
C THR A 121 9.27 -10.87 9.77
N GLU A 122 9.00 -12.14 10.08
CA GLU A 122 8.20 -12.51 11.26
C GLU A 122 8.85 -11.99 12.56
N GLU A 123 10.17 -12.05 12.68
CA GLU A 123 10.91 -11.54 13.83
C GLU A 123 10.70 -10.03 14.00
N GLN A 124 10.76 -9.28 12.88
CA GLN A 124 10.53 -7.83 12.89
C GLN A 124 9.07 -7.49 13.24
N MET A 125 8.09 -8.21 12.68
CA MET A 125 6.68 -8.03 13.04
C MET A 125 6.45 -8.29 14.53
N ALA A 126 7.03 -9.37 15.07
CA ALA A 126 6.94 -9.70 16.48
C ALA A 126 7.58 -8.62 17.38
N ALA A 127 8.71 -8.06 16.97
CA ALA A 127 9.39 -6.99 17.72
C ALA A 127 8.62 -5.67 17.70
N VAL A 128 7.99 -5.30 16.59
CA VAL A 128 7.09 -4.14 16.49
C VAL A 128 5.80 -4.37 17.29
N GLY A 129 5.31 -5.60 17.36
CA GLY A 129 4.21 -6.00 18.22
C GLY A 129 2.82 -5.57 17.74
N LYS A 130 2.66 -5.28 16.43
CA LYS A 130 1.40 -4.86 15.80
C LYS A 130 1.05 -5.73 14.59
N PRO A 131 -0.24 -5.79 14.18
CA PRO A 131 -0.62 -6.43 12.93
C PRO A 131 -0.13 -5.62 11.72
N PHE A 132 0.30 -6.33 10.68
CA PHE A 132 0.75 -5.78 9.42
C PHE A 132 -0.24 -6.10 8.32
N PHE A 133 -0.62 -5.08 7.56
CA PHE A 133 -1.55 -5.23 6.44
C PHE A 133 -0.84 -5.01 5.12
N MET A 134 -0.90 -6.01 4.27
CA MET A 134 -0.53 -5.94 2.86
C MET A 134 -1.79 -5.62 2.03
N TRP A 135 -1.89 -6.14 0.84
CA TRP A 135 -3.03 -5.92 -0.04
C TRP A 135 -3.31 -7.17 -0.88
N SER A 136 -4.53 -7.29 -1.33
CA SER A 136 -4.96 -8.29 -2.33
C SER A 136 -5.09 -7.67 -3.72
N THR A 137 -5.21 -6.34 -3.80
CA THR A 137 -5.36 -5.59 -5.05
C THR A 137 -4.40 -4.40 -5.02
N ASP A 138 -3.47 -4.38 -5.97
CA ASP A 138 -2.56 -3.25 -6.21
C ASP A 138 -3.12 -2.38 -7.33
N SER A 139 -3.32 -1.10 -7.06
CA SER A 139 -3.78 -0.14 -8.08
C SER A 139 -2.72 0.18 -9.12
N LEU A 140 -1.45 -0.10 -8.83
CA LEU A 140 -0.28 0.33 -9.57
C LEU A 140 -0.20 1.86 -9.79
N ASP A 141 -0.91 2.65 -8.99
CA ASP A 141 -0.99 4.11 -9.09
C ASP A 141 0.39 4.79 -8.98
N TRP A 142 1.28 4.23 -8.16
CA TRP A 142 2.68 4.64 -8.02
C TRP A 142 3.49 4.52 -9.33
N LYS A 143 3.02 3.69 -10.27
CA LYS A 143 3.68 3.40 -11.55
C LYS A 143 2.95 3.99 -12.74
N LEU A 144 1.62 3.88 -12.78
CA LEU A 144 0.80 4.29 -13.91
C LEU A 144 0.62 5.80 -13.96
N MET A 145 0.46 6.45 -12.79
CA MET A 145 0.29 7.90 -12.66
C MET A 145 -0.82 8.44 -13.57
N ASP A 146 -1.90 7.68 -13.72
CA ASP A 146 -3.05 8.00 -14.56
C ASP A 146 -4.34 7.46 -13.93
N ALA A 147 -5.29 8.34 -13.62
CA ALA A 147 -6.51 8.01 -12.89
C ALA A 147 -7.41 6.99 -13.60
N ASP A 148 -7.41 6.96 -14.94
CA ASP A 148 -8.20 5.98 -15.71
C ASP A 148 -7.52 4.61 -15.70
N ALA A 149 -6.19 4.59 -15.81
CA ALA A 149 -5.40 3.36 -15.75
C ALA A 149 -5.48 2.73 -14.35
N ASP A 150 -5.30 3.52 -13.28
CA ASP A 150 -5.41 3.07 -11.89
C ASP A 150 -6.78 2.46 -11.61
N TYR A 151 -7.85 3.14 -12.06
CA TYR A 151 -9.23 2.63 -11.94
C TYR A 151 -9.42 1.30 -12.68
N ASN A 152 -8.94 1.21 -13.92
CA ASN A 152 -9.07 -0.01 -14.72
C ASN A 152 -8.28 -1.17 -14.12
N GLU A 153 -7.10 -0.92 -13.56
CA GLU A 153 -6.29 -1.94 -12.87
C GLU A 153 -7.07 -2.54 -11.69
N ILE A 154 -7.65 -1.69 -10.86
CA ILE A 154 -8.45 -2.13 -9.72
C ILE A 154 -9.70 -2.88 -10.16
N MET A 155 -10.50 -2.32 -11.08
CA MET A 155 -11.79 -2.89 -11.48
C MET A 155 -11.66 -4.15 -12.32
N ASN A 156 -10.52 -4.40 -12.97
CA ASN A 156 -10.23 -5.65 -13.68
C ASN A 156 -9.61 -6.74 -12.77
N SER A 157 -9.33 -6.41 -11.50
CA SER A 157 -8.84 -7.39 -10.53
C SER A 157 -9.99 -8.22 -9.95
N ASP A 158 -9.65 -9.28 -9.22
CA ASP A 158 -10.62 -10.14 -8.52
C ASP A 158 -11.14 -9.46 -7.22
N LEU A 159 -11.77 -8.29 -7.36
CA LEU A 159 -12.38 -7.61 -6.21
C LEU A 159 -13.54 -8.44 -5.64
N SER A 160 -13.52 -8.62 -4.33
CA SER A 160 -14.56 -9.36 -3.62
C SER A 160 -14.69 -8.91 -2.16
N ASP A 161 -15.68 -9.44 -1.48
CA ASP A 161 -15.87 -9.25 -0.06
C ASP A 161 -14.63 -9.69 0.73
N GLY A 162 -13.98 -8.76 1.41
CA GLY A 162 -12.73 -9.00 2.15
C GLY A 162 -11.46 -8.51 1.44
N SER A 163 -11.56 -7.91 0.25
CA SER A 163 -10.40 -7.34 -0.45
C SER A 163 -9.81 -6.13 0.29
N ILE A 164 -8.49 -5.99 0.19
CA ILE A 164 -7.72 -4.82 0.65
C ILE A 164 -7.05 -4.20 -0.57
N ILE A 165 -7.37 -2.94 -0.87
CA ILE A 165 -6.86 -2.20 -2.03
C ILE A 165 -5.73 -1.28 -1.57
N LEU A 166 -4.58 -1.35 -2.25
CA LEU A 166 -3.46 -0.43 -2.09
C LEU A 166 -3.60 0.74 -3.06
N MET A 167 -3.53 1.95 -2.52
CA MET A 167 -3.36 3.22 -3.23
C MET A 167 -2.41 4.14 -2.44
N HIS A 168 -2.11 5.31 -3.00
CA HIS A 168 -1.27 6.34 -2.37
C HIS A 168 -1.98 7.69 -2.42
N ASP A 169 -2.03 8.43 -1.31
CA ASP A 169 -2.71 9.74 -1.23
C ASP A 169 -1.79 10.94 -1.48
N ILE A 170 -0.55 10.67 -1.91
CA ILE A 170 0.46 11.66 -2.26
C ILE A 170 0.50 12.02 -3.76
N HIS A 171 -0.19 11.27 -4.60
CA HIS A 171 -0.24 11.47 -6.05
C HIS A 171 -1.60 12.00 -6.51
N GLU A 172 -1.61 13.11 -7.28
CA GLU A 172 -2.85 13.69 -7.80
C GLU A 172 -3.69 12.68 -8.61
N PRO A 173 -3.13 11.91 -9.58
CA PRO A 173 -3.91 10.94 -10.34
C PRO A 173 -4.54 9.85 -9.47
N SER A 174 -3.84 9.37 -8.46
CA SER A 174 -4.33 8.36 -7.52
C SER A 174 -5.53 8.89 -6.72
N VAL A 175 -5.41 10.09 -6.14
CA VAL A 175 -6.51 10.73 -5.41
C VAL A 175 -7.69 11.03 -6.33
N LYS A 176 -7.43 11.46 -7.56
CA LYS A 176 -8.47 11.67 -8.57
C LYS A 176 -9.18 10.36 -8.94
N CYS A 177 -8.44 9.27 -9.14
CA CYS A 177 -9.00 7.94 -9.32
C CYS A 177 -9.94 7.57 -8.15
N ALA A 178 -9.45 7.69 -6.91
CA ALA A 178 -10.21 7.34 -5.72
C ALA A 178 -11.49 8.18 -5.58
N THR A 179 -11.41 9.51 -5.75
CA THR A 179 -12.49 10.46 -5.44
C THR A 179 -13.54 10.58 -6.53
N GLU A 180 -13.12 10.57 -7.80
CA GLU A 180 -14.03 10.81 -8.93
C GLU A 180 -14.60 9.52 -9.53
N LYS A 181 -13.95 8.36 -9.30
CA LYS A 181 -14.29 7.09 -9.96
C LYS A 181 -14.51 5.94 -8.98
N LEU A 182 -13.47 5.53 -8.27
CA LEU A 182 -13.46 4.27 -7.52
C LEU A 182 -14.45 4.27 -6.34
N ILE A 183 -14.39 5.28 -5.46
CA ILE A 183 -15.29 5.37 -4.29
C ILE A 183 -16.75 5.46 -4.73
N PRO A 184 -17.13 6.37 -5.67
CA PRO A 184 -18.49 6.41 -6.19
C PRO A 184 -18.98 5.07 -6.74
N GLU A 185 -18.14 4.38 -7.52
CA GLU A 185 -18.50 3.10 -8.15
C GLU A 185 -18.68 1.99 -7.13
N LEU A 186 -17.71 1.78 -6.23
CA LEU A 186 -17.79 0.75 -5.20
C LEU A 186 -19.02 0.93 -4.28
N VAL A 187 -19.33 2.19 -3.92
CA VAL A 187 -20.53 2.50 -3.14
C VAL A 187 -21.79 2.21 -3.94
N ASN A 188 -21.84 2.56 -5.24
CA ASN A 188 -22.96 2.28 -6.14
C ASN A 188 -23.18 0.78 -6.36
N GLU A 189 -22.10 -0.01 -6.46
CA GLU A 189 -22.16 -1.47 -6.53
C GLU A 189 -22.55 -2.13 -5.19
N GLY A 190 -22.73 -1.33 -4.14
CA GLY A 190 -23.23 -1.78 -2.83
C GLY A 190 -22.13 -2.21 -1.85
N TYR A 191 -20.85 -2.04 -2.16
CA TYR A 191 -19.79 -2.30 -1.21
C TYR A 191 -19.84 -1.32 -0.02
N LYS A 192 -19.51 -1.83 1.16
CA LYS A 192 -19.24 -1.01 2.34
C LYS A 192 -17.72 -0.84 2.44
N LEU A 193 -17.27 0.43 2.33
CA LEU A 193 -15.86 0.76 2.53
C LEU A 193 -15.60 0.97 4.01
N VAL A 194 -14.66 0.20 4.55
CA VAL A 194 -14.36 0.09 5.98
C VAL A 194 -12.84 0.13 6.20
N THR A 195 -12.42 0.35 7.46
CA THR A 195 -11.02 0.22 7.83
C THR A 195 -10.56 -1.24 7.81
N VAL A 196 -9.24 -1.47 7.78
CA VAL A 196 -8.72 -2.85 7.84
C VAL A 196 -9.08 -3.55 9.15
N SER A 197 -9.14 -2.84 10.27
CA SER A 197 -9.57 -3.40 11.55
C SER A 197 -11.07 -3.69 11.59
N GLU A 198 -11.90 -2.83 11.02
CA GLU A 198 -13.35 -3.09 10.88
C GLU A 198 -13.60 -4.30 9.97
N LEU A 199 -12.82 -4.42 8.88
CA LEU A 199 -12.91 -5.57 7.98
C LEU A 199 -12.54 -6.87 8.69
N ALA A 200 -11.43 -6.91 9.42
CA ALA A 200 -11.02 -8.05 10.22
C ALA A 200 -12.09 -8.44 11.26
N ALA A 201 -12.63 -7.46 11.99
CA ALA A 201 -13.68 -7.67 12.98
C ALA A 201 -14.97 -8.23 12.34
N ALA A 202 -15.36 -7.75 11.16
CA ALA A 202 -16.53 -8.23 10.43
C ALA A 202 -16.38 -9.68 9.94
N LYS A 203 -15.14 -10.16 9.83
CA LYS A 203 -14.78 -11.53 9.44
C LYS A 203 -14.41 -12.41 10.64
N ASP A 204 -14.68 -11.95 11.88
CA ASP A 204 -14.37 -12.66 13.12
C ASP A 204 -12.88 -13.02 13.27
N VAL A 205 -11.98 -12.22 12.69
CA VAL A 205 -10.52 -12.41 12.78
C VAL A 205 -9.96 -11.60 13.93
N THR A 206 -9.30 -12.29 14.86
CA THR A 206 -8.51 -11.66 15.94
C THR A 206 -7.11 -11.35 15.42
N LEU A 207 -6.79 -10.07 15.30
CA LEU A 207 -5.49 -9.61 14.78
C LEU A 207 -4.36 -9.95 15.75
N GLN A 208 -3.24 -10.40 15.18
CA GLN A 208 -1.99 -10.73 15.86
C GLN A 208 -0.85 -9.94 15.20
N SER A 209 0.36 -9.98 15.76
CA SER A 209 1.59 -9.47 15.12
C SER A 209 1.98 -10.38 13.95
N ALA A 210 1.18 -10.33 12.90
CA ALA A 210 1.28 -11.15 11.70
C ALA A 210 0.86 -10.33 10.47
N SER A 211 1.07 -10.86 9.28
CA SER A 211 0.74 -10.23 8.01
C SER A 211 -0.62 -10.69 7.48
N TYR A 212 -1.43 -9.74 6.99
CA TYR A 212 -2.76 -9.97 6.42
C TYR A 212 -2.86 -9.28 5.06
N SER A 213 -3.26 -10.00 4.01
CA SER A 213 -3.42 -9.45 2.66
C SER A 213 -4.87 -9.31 2.19
N ASP A 214 -5.76 -10.09 2.80
CA ASP A 214 -7.19 -10.10 2.52
C ASP A 214 -7.96 -10.81 3.64
N PHE A 215 -9.29 -10.78 3.54
CA PHE A 215 -10.20 -11.49 4.42
C PHE A 215 -11.30 -12.21 3.63
N TRP A 216 -11.00 -12.72 2.43
CA TRP A 216 -11.98 -13.38 1.57
C TRP A 216 -12.65 -14.59 2.23
N ASP A 217 -11.85 -15.40 2.96
CA ASP A 217 -12.36 -16.54 3.71
C ASP A 217 -11.53 -16.73 4.98
N SER A 218 -12.18 -16.65 6.13
CA SER A 218 -11.52 -16.79 7.44
C SER A 218 -10.84 -18.15 7.62
N SER A 219 -11.33 -19.21 6.95
CA SER A 219 -10.71 -20.54 6.99
C SER A 219 -9.40 -20.63 6.20
N LEU A 220 -9.21 -19.74 5.23
CA LEU A 220 -8.00 -19.66 4.39
C LEU A 220 -6.91 -18.77 5.01
N GLN A 221 -7.25 -17.94 5.97
CA GLN A 221 -6.31 -16.99 6.60
C GLN A 221 -5.13 -17.68 7.30
N ALA A 222 -5.38 -18.76 8.04
CA ALA A 222 -4.34 -19.50 8.75
C ALA A 222 -3.28 -20.11 7.81
N GLY A 223 -3.65 -20.39 6.55
CA GLY A 223 -2.72 -20.88 5.53
C GLY A 223 -1.97 -19.76 4.79
N ARG A 224 -2.56 -18.56 4.68
CA ARG A 224 -1.99 -17.43 3.94
C ARG A 224 -0.98 -16.63 4.75
N VAL A 225 -1.18 -16.51 6.06
CA VAL A 225 -0.21 -15.88 6.98
C VAL A 225 1.15 -16.58 6.93
N ALA A 226 1.17 -17.90 6.71
CA ALA A 226 2.42 -18.68 6.57
C ALA A 226 3.03 -18.65 5.16
N GLY A 227 2.26 -18.24 4.13
CA GLY A 227 2.66 -18.32 2.72
C GLY A 227 3.21 -17.03 2.10
N TYR A 228 3.01 -15.88 2.75
CA TYR A 228 3.40 -14.59 2.16
C TYR A 228 4.90 -14.24 2.32
N ALA A 229 5.64 -15.01 3.09
CA ALA A 229 7.09 -14.84 3.27
C ALA A 229 7.91 -15.15 2.00
N GLY A 230 7.34 -15.17 0.79
CA GLY A 230 8.12 -15.65 -0.32
C GLY A 230 7.71 -15.39 -1.76
N ASN A 231 6.90 -14.41 -2.10
CA ASN A 231 6.66 -14.15 -3.52
C ASN A 231 6.95 -12.71 -3.97
N SER A 232 8.01 -12.11 -3.44
CA SER A 232 8.67 -10.98 -4.08
C SER A 232 9.70 -11.47 -5.11
N SER A 233 9.28 -12.35 -6.03
CA SER A 233 10.09 -12.71 -7.20
C SER A 233 9.52 -12.09 -8.48
N ASP A 234 9.25 -10.80 -8.47
CA ASP A 234 9.42 -10.03 -9.69
C ASP A 234 10.83 -9.44 -9.66
N SER A 235 11.75 -10.37 -9.87
CA SER A 235 13.11 -10.10 -10.24
C SER A 235 13.14 -9.31 -11.53
N ALA A 236 13.83 -8.19 -11.47
CA ALA A 236 14.39 -7.55 -12.64
C ALA A 236 14.95 -8.61 -13.61
N ASP A 237 14.39 -8.66 -14.79
CA ASP A 237 14.93 -9.36 -15.94
C ASP A 237 16.30 -8.73 -16.29
N SER A 238 17.37 -9.31 -15.77
CA SER A 238 18.69 -9.13 -16.28
C SER A 238 18.98 -10.29 -17.24
N SER A 239 18.64 -10.08 -18.50
CA SER A 239 19.11 -10.92 -19.60
C SER A 239 20.64 -10.80 -19.69
N ASP A 240 21.34 -11.72 -19.08
CA ASP A 240 22.73 -12.01 -19.39
C ASP A 240 22.79 -13.18 -20.38
N GLY A 241 23.01 -12.83 -21.64
CA GLY A 241 23.25 -13.77 -22.71
C GLY A 241 24.67 -14.30 -22.63
N SER A 242 24.83 -15.50 -22.13
CA SER A 242 26.06 -16.27 -22.29
C SER A 242 26.12 -16.82 -23.72
N GLU A 243 26.91 -16.22 -24.58
CA GLU A 243 27.37 -16.87 -25.78
C GLU A 243 28.67 -17.62 -25.53
N SER A 244 28.64 -18.89 -25.87
CA SER A 244 29.74 -19.82 -25.89
C SER A 244 30.69 -19.52 -27.06
N SER A 245 31.97 -19.62 -26.75
CA SER A 245 33.13 -19.68 -27.61
C SER A 245 32.96 -20.47 -28.90
N ASP A 246 33.40 -19.89 -30.03
CA ASP A 246 34.19 -20.67 -30.99
C ASP A 246 35.30 -19.80 -31.61
N SER A 247 36.48 -20.39 -31.67
CA SER A 247 37.74 -19.91 -32.12
C SER A 247 37.86 -19.94 -33.64
N THR A 248 38.38 -18.90 -34.30
CA THR A 248 39.41 -19.12 -35.35
C THR A 248 40.22 -17.83 -35.58
N ASP A 249 41.46 -18.03 -35.56
CA ASP A 249 42.66 -17.32 -35.93
C ASP A 249 42.59 -16.63 -37.32
N VAL A 250 43.27 -15.52 -37.53
CA VAL A 250 44.27 -15.21 -38.53
C VAL A 250 44.60 -13.71 -38.61
N SER A 251 45.78 -13.37 -38.24
CA SER A 251 46.81 -12.45 -38.72
C SER A 251 46.49 -11.16 -39.49
N ASP A 252 47.19 -10.14 -39.04
CA ASP A 252 48.15 -9.29 -39.77
C ASP A 252 47.68 -7.92 -40.31
N GLY A 253 48.50 -6.90 -40.05
CA GLY A 253 48.51 -5.70 -40.88
C GLY A 253 48.63 -4.38 -40.15
N SER A 254 49.81 -4.09 -39.69
CA SER A 254 50.54 -2.80 -39.64
C SER A 254 49.91 -1.51 -40.13
N SER A 255 50.22 -0.49 -39.35
CA SER A 255 50.87 0.80 -39.64
C SER A 255 50.01 2.04 -39.42
N ASP A 256 50.45 2.80 -38.48
CA ASP A 256 51.19 4.08 -38.61
C ASP A 256 50.35 5.33 -38.86
N GLY A 257 50.64 6.34 -38.08
CA GLY A 257 50.48 7.73 -38.52
C GLY A 257 49.79 8.69 -37.56
N SER A 258 50.58 9.19 -36.56
CA SER A 258 50.79 10.62 -36.25
C SER A 258 49.64 11.60 -36.51
N ASP A 259 49.28 12.45 -35.66
CA ASP A 259 49.87 13.59 -35.02
C ASP A 259 48.90 14.79 -34.93
N VAL A 260 48.94 15.47 -33.84
CA VAL A 260 48.94 16.91 -33.59
C VAL A 260 47.63 17.72 -33.56
N SER A 261 47.37 18.18 -32.30
CA SER A 261 47.17 19.58 -31.85
C SER A 261 45.85 20.30 -32.12
N ASP A 262 45.34 20.76 -31.04
CA ASP A 262 45.27 22.17 -30.59
C ASP A 262 44.02 22.98 -30.90
N GLY A 263 43.55 23.70 -29.86
CA GLY A 263 42.94 25.03 -29.99
C GLY A 263 41.51 25.21 -29.49
N SER A 264 41.46 25.66 -28.28
CA SER A 264 40.63 26.75 -27.71
C SER A 264 39.44 27.28 -28.52
N ASP A 265 38.24 27.33 -28.01
CA ASP A 265 37.59 28.48 -27.34
C ASP A 265 36.34 28.03 -26.54
#